data_4c115e21a404e40c95375f51a07b07c9
#
_entry.id   4c115e21a404e40c95375f51a07b07c9
#
_cell.length_a   1.000
_cell.length_b   1.000
_cell.length_c   1.000
_cell.angle_alpha   90.00
_cell.angle_beta   90.00
_cell.angle_gamma   90.00
#
_symmetry.space_group_name_H-M   'P 1'
#
loop_
_entity.id
_entity.type
_entity.pdbx_description
1 polymer ?
#
loop_
_entity_poly.entity_id
_entity_poly.type
_entity_poly.pdbx_seq_one_letter_code
_entity_poly.pdbx_strand_id
1 'polypeptide(L)'
;ILCTRRPRSVEEHAPWMFHLMKATTKEIQKVSFETDRMQFIGRGNTIANPRVMNQDSPLSGTDGPVLDPVVSIQYRITINPQESVTIDMVFGISETRETSEGLIEKYQDPTFMDRAFELAWTHSQVILRQINATEADARLYARLASSVIYSNPSLRADPGVLIRNHRGQSGLWSYSISGDFPIVLLQISDQSNIILVKQLVQAHAYWRLKGLIVDLVIWNEDYGGYRQSLQNQLLALISAGIDKEGTERPGGIFVRVAEQIAIEDRILIQSVARVV
;
A
#
# COMPACT_ATOMS: atom_id res chain seq x y z
N ILE A 1 22.54 -0.01 -7.97
CA ILE A 1 21.92 -0.41 -9.24
C ILE A 1 20.92 0.67 -9.59
N LEU A 2 20.99 1.17 -10.83
CA LEU A 2 20.07 2.15 -11.38
C LEU A 2 19.46 1.54 -12.64
N CYS A 3 18.14 1.59 -12.78
CA CYS A 3 17.44 0.98 -13.90
C CYS A 3 16.21 1.79 -14.33
N THR A 4 15.86 1.63 -15.58
CA THR A 4 14.63 2.16 -16.18
C THR A 4 14.06 1.13 -17.13
N ARG A 5 12.80 1.26 -17.48
CA ARG A 5 12.16 0.43 -18.51
C ARG A 5 12.07 1.17 -19.84
N ARG A 6 11.91 0.44 -20.89
CA ARG A 6 11.59 1.02 -22.20
C ARG A 6 10.21 1.71 -22.11
N PRO A 7 10.07 2.96 -22.63
CA PRO A 7 8.77 3.61 -22.74
C PRO A 7 7.79 2.79 -23.58
N ARG A 8 6.53 2.79 -23.21
CA ARG A 8 5.45 2.11 -23.93
C ARG A 8 4.92 2.91 -25.12
N SER A 9 5.08 4.24 -25.05
CA SER A 9 4.74 5.18 -26.11
C SER A 9 5.79 6.26 -26.24
N VAL A 10 5.77 7.04 -27.32
CA VAL A 10 6.70 8.16 -27.55
C VAL A 10 6.53 9.28 -26.53
N GLU A 11 5.32 9.45 -26.01
CA GLU A 11 4.99 10.50 -25.04
C GLU A 11 5.25 10.07 -23.59
N GLU A 12 5.55 8.80 -23.35
CA GLU A 12 5.75 8.29 -22.01
C GLU A 12 7.20 8.50 -21.53
N HIS A 13 7.33 9.18 -20.41
CA HIS A 13 8.58 9.25 -19.65
C HIS A 13 8.65 8.07 -18.68
N ALA A 14 9.47 7.07 -19.00
CA ALA A 14 9.64 5.93 -18.13
C ALA A 14 10.39 6.35 -16.84
N PRO A 15 9.88 5.98 -15.65
CA PRO A 15 10.53 6.33 -14.40
C PRO A 15 11.87 5.61 -14.24
N TRP A 16 12.73 6.18 -13.45
CA TRP A 16 13.98 5.60 -13.01
C TRP A 16 13.83 5.02 -11.61
N MET A 17 14.28 3.78 -11.44
CA MET A 17 14.32 3.11 -10.14
C MET A 17 15.79 2.91 -9.75
N PHE A 18 16.09 3.11 -8.49
CA PHE A 18 17.40 2.79 -7.94
C PHE A 18 17.32 1.89 -6.72
N HIS A 19 18.35 1.10 -6.53
CA HIS A 19 18.62 0.33 -5.33
C HIS A 19 20.04 0.61 -4.86
N LEU A 20 20.15 1.16 -3.66
CA LEU A 20 21.39 1.44 -2.97
C LEU A 20 21.52 0.48 -1.79
N MET A 21 22.69 -0.12 -1.63
CA MET A 21 23.08 -0.87 -0.44
C MET A 21 24.43 -0.37 0.04
N LYS A 22 24.55 -0.13 1.36
CA LYS A 22 25.78 0.33 2.00
C LYS A 22 25.97 -0.40 3.32
N ALA A 23 27.18 -0.86 3.58
CA ALA A 23 27.56 -1.45 4.86
C ALA A 23 28.47 -0.50 5.65
N THR A 24 28.33 -0.49 6.97
CA THR A 24 29.14 0.36 7.88
C THR A 24 30.54 -0.18 8.13
N THR A 25 30.86 -1.39 7.68
CA THR A 25 32.18 -1.99 7.83
C THR A 25 33.14 -1.56 6.73
N LYS A 26 34.42 -1.46 7.09
CA LYS A 26 35.52 -1.28 6.11
C LYS A 26 35.99 -2.61 5.50
N GLU A 27 35.61 -3.72 6.07
CA GLU A 27 36.03 -5.07 5.66
C GLU A 27 35.08 -5.69 4.64
N ILE A 28 34.71 -4.95 3.64
CA ILE A 28 33.97 -5.51 2.50
C ILE A 28 34.99 -6.18 1.58
N GLN A 29 35.00 -7.49 1.58
CA GLN A 29 35.94 -8.29 0.78
C GLN A 29 35.58 -8.26 -0.70
N LYS A 30 34.28 -8.29 -1.03
CA LYS A 30 33.81 -8.33 -2.40
C LYS A 30 32.38 -7.80 -2.52
N VAL A 31 32.15 -7.02 -3.56
CA VAL A 31 30.82 -6.58 -3.98
C VAL A 31 30.52 -7.18 -5.34
N SER A 32 29.36 -7.76 -5.50
CA SER A 32 28.87 -8.24 -6.80
C SER A 32 27.37 -7.98 -6.93
N PHE A 33 26.87 -8.01 -8.15
CA PHE A 33 25.46 -7.75 -8.41
C PHE A 33 24.93 -8.64 -9.55
N GLU A 34 23.60 -8.73 -9.65
CA GLU A 34 22.91 -9.40 -10.73
C GLU A 34 21.62 -8.66 -11.07
N THR A 35 21.35 -8.49 -12.35
CA THR A 35 20.12 -7.87 -12.84
C THR A 35 19.24 -8.79 -13.66
N ASP A 36 19.76 -9.95 -14.08
CA ASP A 36 19.01 -10.99 -14.77
C ASP A 36 18.48 -12.04 -13.79
N ARG A 37 17.16 -12.11 -13.66
CA ARG A 37 16.50 -13.03 -12.74
C ARG A 37 16.72 -14.50 -13.08
N MET A 38 16.84 -14.82 -14.36
CA MET A 38 17.12 -16.20 -14.77
C MET A 38 18.54 -16.63 -14.39
N GLN A 39 19.51 -15.71 -14.45
CA GLN A 39 20.86 -15.97 -13.94
C GLN A 39 20.87 -16.10 -12.43
N PHE A 40 20.08 -15.29 -11.72
CA PHE A 40 19.96 -15.34 -10.26
C PHE A 40 19.33 -16.66 -9.79
N ILE A 41 18.16 -17.03 -10.33
CA ILE A 41 17.44 -18.25 -9.94
C ILE A 41 18.18 -19.49 -10.44
N GLY A 42 18.60 -19.49 -11.69
CA GLY A 42 19.19 -20.64 -12.37
C GLY A 42 18.16 -21.67 -12.85
N ARG A 43 18.52 -22.39 -13.89
CA ARG A 43 17.66 -23.41 -14.49
C ARG A 43 17.35 -24.55 -13.51
N GLY A 44 16.08 -24.90 -13.39
CA GLY A 44 15.62 -25.99 -12.50
C GLY A 44 15.50 -25.60 -11.02
N ASN A 45 15.76 -24.32 -10.66
CA ASN A 45 15.61 -23.80 -9.30
C ASN A 45 14.38 -22.88 -9.19
N THR A 46 14.08 -22.48 -7.95
CA THR A 46 12.95 -21.60 -7.62
C THR A 46 13.42 -20.35 -6.88
N ILE A 47 12.54 -19.37 -6.71
CA ILE A 47 12.82 -18.17 -5.91
C ILE A 47 13.14 -18.52 -4.46
N ALA A 48 12.52 -19.58 -3.92
CA ALA A 48 12.77 -20.03 -2.55
C ALA A 48 14.15 -20.71 -2.39
N ASN A 49 14.73 -21.22 -3.47
CA ASN A 49 16.05 -21.87 -3.48
C ASN A 49 16.80 -21.50 -4.78
N PRO A 50 17.23 -20.25 -4.95
CA PRO A 50 17.94 -19.83 -6.15
C PRO A 50 19.38 -20.36 -6.17
N ARG A 51 19.88 -20.64 -7.38
CA ARG A 51 21.23 -21.19 -7.60
C ARG A 51 22.32 -20.37 -6.90
N VAL A 52 22.21 -19.05 -6.98
CA VAL A 52 23.24 -18.14 -6.44
C VAL A 52 23.39 -18.21 -4.93
N MET A 53 22.35 -18.63 -4.20
CA MET A 53 22.42 -18.82 -2.74
C MET A 53 23.11 -20.13 -2.32
N ASN A 54 23.27 -21.07 -3.27
CA ASN A 54 23.92 -22.35 -3.06
C ASN A 54 25.37 -22.36 -3.57
N GLN A 55 25.85 -21.25 -4.11
CA GLN A 55 27.20 -21.12 -4.68
C GLN A 55 27.99 -20.08 -3.91
N ASP A 56 29.24 -20.39 -3.66
CA ASP A 56 30.19 -19.49 -2.99
C ASP A 56 30.86 -18.50 -3.98
N SER A 57 30.35 -18.44 -5.21
CA SER A 57 30.81 -17.56 -6.26
C SER A 57 30.10 -16.20 -6.20
N PRO A 58 30.78 -15.14 -6.66
CA PRO A 58 30.12 -13.83 -6.82
C PRO A 58 29.02 -13.91 -7.87
N LEU A 59 28.07 -12.98 -7.76
CA LEU A 59 27.05 -12.76 -8.79
C LEU A 59 27.71 -12.38 -10.12
N SER A 60 27.08 -12.70 -11.25
CA SER A 60 27.69 -12.60 -12.58
C SER A 60 27.91 -11.18 -13.08
N GLY A 61 27.26 -10.18 -12.46
CA GLY A 61 27.42 -8.78 -12.85
C GLY A 61 26.74 -8.45 -14.18
N THR A 62 25.64 -9.15 -14.50
CA THR A 62 24.88 -8.83 -15.70
C THR A 62 24.30 -7.44 -15.64
N ASP A 63 24.50 -6.64 -16.68
CA ASP A 63 23.96 -5.29 -16.85
C ASP A 63 23.38 -5.09 -18.24
N GLY A 64 22.73 -3.94 -18.48
CA GLY A 64 22.11 -3.61 -19.74
C GLY A 64 20.68 -4.16 -19.90
N PRO A 65 20.21 -4.42 -21.12
CA PRO A 65 18.84 -4.86 -21.36
C PRO A 65 18.59 -6.29 -20.87
N VAL A 66 17.69 -6.48 -19.93
CA VAL A 66 17.26 -7.79 -19.43
C VAL A 66 15.76 -7.95 -19.65
N LEU A 67 15.33 -9.16 -20.00
CA LEU A 67 13.91 -9.46 -20.25
C LEU A 67 13.13 -9.70 -18.95
N ASP A 68 13.74 -10.38 -17.99
CA ASP A 68 13.14 -10.66 -16.67
C ASP A 68 14.10 -10.11 -15.59
N PRO A 69 13.87 -8.86 -15.11
CA PRO A 69 14.80 -8.19 -14.24
C PRO A 69 14.72 -8.67 -12.79
N VAL A 70 15.86 -8.63 -12.12
CA VAL A 70 16.02 -8.70 -10.67
C VAL A 70 16.98 -7.60 -10.24
N VAL A 71 16.84 -7.13 -9.01
CA VAL A 71 17.82 -6.26 -8.38
C VAL A 71 18.44 -7.02 -7.23
N SER A 72 19.68 -7.44 -7.38
CA SER A 72 20.42 -8.18 -6.37
C SER A 72 21.82 -7.61 -6.19
N ILE A 73 22.19 -7.31 -4.96
CA ILE A 73 23.54 -6.91 -4.55
C ILE A 73 24.02 -7.87 -3.49
N GLN A 74 25.23 -8.37 -3.64
CA GLN A 74 25.86 -9.28 -2.70
C GLN A 74 27.13 -8.61 -2.12
N TYR A 75 27.17 -8.50 -0.79
CA TYR A 75 28.37 -8.17 -0.04
C TYR A 75 28.90 -9.40 0.64
N ARG A 76 30.22 -9.62 0.53
CA ARG A 76 30.93 -10.58 1.37
C ARG A 76 31.66 -9.80 2.45
N ILE A 77 31.25 -10.02 3.69
CA ILE A 77 31.77 -9.34 4.88
C ILE A 77 32.23 -10.37 5.90
N THR A 78 33.25 -10.03 6.68
CA THR A 78 33.68 -10.79 7.85
C THR A 78 33.27 -10.00 9.10
N ILE A 79 32.65 -10.68 10.06
CA ILE A 79 32.23 -10.10 11.33
C ILE A 79 32.99 -10.86 12.42
N ASN A 80 33.81 -10.16 13.20
CA ASN A 80 34.54 -10.75 14.31
C ASN A 80 33.63 -10.93 15.53
N PRO A 81 34.02 -11.77 16.51
CA PRO A 81 33.26 -11.91 17.75
C PRO A 81 33.04 -10.55 18.44
N GLN A 82 31.80 -10.29 18.89
CA GLN A 82 31.37 -9.03 19.54
C GLN A 82 31.30 -7.80 18.63
N GLU A 83 31.54 -7.95 17.34
CA GLU A 83 31.34 -6.89 16.35
C GLU A 83 29.93 -6.97 15.73
N SER A 84 29.46 -5.83 15.24
CA SER A 84 28.21 -5.73 14.48
C SER A 84 28.44 -4.94 13.20
N VAL A 85 27.70 -5.30 12.16
CA VAL A 85 27.68 -4.58 10.88
C VAL A 85 26.26 -4.17 10.58
N THR A 86 26.05 -2.90 10.28
CA THR A 86 24.80 -2.36 9.79
C THR A 86 24.84 -2.29 8.26
N ILE A 87 23.79 -2.80 7.61
CA ILE A 87 23.61 -2.72 6.17
C ILE A 87 22.37 -1.86 5.92
N ASP A 88 22.60 -0.72 5.30
CA ASP A 88 21.54 0.21 4.92
C ASP A 88 21.12 -0.08 3.49
N MET A 89 19.81 -0.15 3.25
CA MET A 89 19.22 -0.35 1.93
C MET A 89 18.22 0.76 1.63
N VAL A 90 18.33 1.35 0.46
CA VAL A 90 17.41 2.38 -0.04
C VAL A 90 16.90 1.99 -1.41
N PHE A 91 15.57 2.00 -1.54
CA PHE A 91 14.88 1.89 -2.82
C PHE A 91 14.24 3.22 -3.15
N GLY A 92 14.31 3.65 -4.39
CA GLY A 92 13.67 4.87 -4.83
C GLY A 92 13.22 4.80 -6.27
N ILE A 93 12.24 5.64 -6.57
CA ILE A 93 11.75 5.88 -7.92
C ILE A 93 11.73 7.39 -8.13
N SER A 94 12.19 7.84 -9.28
CA SER A 94 12.12 9.24 -9.69
C SER A 94 11.75 9.38 -11.17
N GLU A 95 11.39 10.56 -11.57
CA GLU A 95 11.03 10.84 -12.97
C GLU A 95 12.25 10.91 -13.88
N THR A 96 13.40 11.34 -13.35
CA THR A 96 14.63 11.52 -14.13
C THR A 96 15.81 10.75 -13.54
N ARG A 97 16.78 10.47 -14.37
CA ARG A 97 18.03 9.83 -13.97
C ARG A 97 18.81 10.70 -13.00
N GLU A 98 18.92 11.98 -13.29
CA GLU A 98 19.65 12.95 -12.49
C GLU A 98 19.08 13.05 -11.06
N THR A 99 17.76 13.02 -10.93
CA THR A 99 17.11 12.99 -9.61
C THR A 99 17.44 11.70 -8.84
N SER A 100 17.45 10.55 -9.53
CA SER A 100 17.84 9.27 -8.91
C SER A 100 19.30 9.30 -8.46
N GLU A 101 20.22 9.82 -9.28
CA GLU A 101 21.65 9.92 -8.96
C GLU A 101 21.88 10.86 -7.75
N GLY A 102 21.18 11.99 -7.69
CA GLY A 102 21.22 12.88 -6.53
C GLY A 102 20.69 12.26 -5.24
N LEU A 103 19.64 11.43 -5.33
CA LEU A 103 19.14 10.66 -4.18
C LEU A 103 20.13 9.59 -3.74
N ILE A 104 20.77 8.89 -4.68
CA ILE A 104 21.81 7.91 -4.38
C ILE A 104 22.97 8.58 -3.65
N GLU A 105 23.46 9.71 -4.17
CA GLU A 105 24.57 10.48 -3.54
C GLU A 105 24.18 10.91 -2.11
N LYS A 106 23.00 11.49 -1.95
CA LYS A 106 22.49 11.93 -0.65
C LYS A 106 22.45 10.80 0.38
N TYR A 107 21.88 9.66 0.02
CA TYR A 107 21.68 8.53 0.95
C TYR A 107 22.89 7.59 1.05
N GLN A 108 24.01 7.91 0.40
CA GLN A 108 25.30 7.31 0.73
C GLN A 108 25.86 7.80 2.07
N ASP A 109 25.41 8.93 2.58
CA ASP A 109 25.75 9.41 3.92
C ASP A 109 24.80 8.79 4.96
N PRO A 110 25.29 7.98 5.91
CA PRO A 110 24.46 7.34 6.95
C PRO A 110 23.66 8.33 7.79
N THR A 111 24.19 9.55 7.99
CA THR A 111 23.51 10.60 8.77
C THR A 111 22.13 10.95 8.20
N PHE A 112 22.00 10.94 6.87
CA PHE A 112 20.70 11.19 6.23
C PHE A 112 19.72 10.03 6.40
N MET A 113 20.21 8.80 6.50
CA MET A 113 19.36 7.63 6.79
C MET A 113 18.82 7.66 8.20
N ASP A 114 19.69 7.88 9.19
CA ASP A 114 19.29 8.01 10.59
C ASP A 114 18.25 9.13 10.76
N ARG A 115 18.53 10.30 10.15
CA ARG A 115 17.59 11.42 10.16
C ARG A 115 16.24 11.09 9.49
N ALA A 116 16.24 10.30 8.41
CA ALA A 116 15.00 9.89 7.75
C ALA A 116 14.13 9.02 8.69
N PHE A 117 14.73 8.11 9.44
CA PHE A 117 14.01 7.29 10.42
C PHE A 117 13.47 8.13 11.59
N GLU A 118 14.26 9.05 12.13
CA GLU A 118 13.83 9.96 13.18
C GLU A 118 12.65 10.84 12.74
N LEU A 119 12.74 11.41 11.53
CA LEU A 119 11.66 12.22 10.96
C LEU A 119 10.41 11.38 10.68
N ALA A 120 10.56 10.16 10.18
CA ALA A 120 9.45 9.25 9.93
C ALA A 120 8.73 8.87 11.23
N TRP A 121 9.50 8.61 12.30
CA TRP A 121 8.93 8.36 13.62
C TRP A 121 8.17 9.57 14.15
N THR A 122 8.80 10.75 14.13
CA THR A 122 8.18 12.01 14.58
C THR A 122 6.89 12.31 13.80
N HIS A 123 6.95 12.19 12.48
CA HIS A 123 5.78 12.39 11.62
C HIS A 123 4.65 11.39 11.94
N SER A 124 5.01 10.13 12.20
CA SER A 124 4.02 9.13 12.64
C SER A 124 3.32 9.54 13.94
N GLN A 125 4.06 10.03 14.93
CA GLN A 125 3.46 10.50 16.21
C GLN A 125 2.55 11.71 16.00
N VAL A 126 2.92 12.63 15.12
CA VAL A 126 2.07 13.79 14.77
C VAL A 126 0.76 13.34 14.13
N ILE A 127 0.81 12.41 13.18
CA ILE A 127 -0.39 11.84 12.53
C ILE A 127 -1.30 11.21 13.60
N LEU A 128 -0.77 10.36 14.47
CA LEU A 128 -1.58 9.69 15.50
C LEU A 128 -2.27 10.68 16.42
N ARG A 129 -1.57 11.73 16.85
CA ARG A 129 -2.16 12.82 17.65
C ARG A 129 -3.27 13.55 16.88
N GLN A 130 -3.03 13.84 15.61
CA GLN A 130 -4.00 14.55 14.77
C GLN A 130 -5.32 13.77 14.64
N ILE A 131 -5.28 12.45 14.51
CA ILE A 131 -6.48 11.61 14.40
C ILE A 131 -6.96 11.07 15.75
N ASN A 132 -6.33 11.47 16.86
CA ASN A 132 -6.61 10.96 18.20
C ASN A 132 -6.60 9.41 18.25
N ALA A 133 -5.56 8.80 17.68
CA ALA A 133 -5.34 7.36 17.63
C ALA A 133 -4.09 6.97 18.42
N THR A 134 -4.07 5.71 18.86
CA THR A 134 -2.94 5.10 19.55
C THR A 134 -2.04 4.33 18.58
N GLU A 135 -0.87 3.88 19.02
CA GLU A 135 -0.02 2.97 18.24
C GLU A 135 -0.70 1.62 17.98
N ALA A 136 -1.54 1.14 18.88
CA ALA A 136 -2.32 -0.08 18.69
C ALA A 136 -3.32 0.10 17.54
N ASP A 137 -3.99 1.24 17.48
CA ASP A 137 -4.90 1.60 16.38
C ASP A 137 -4.13 1.69 15.06
N ALA A 138 -2.94 2.31 15.06
CA ALA A 138 -2.11 2.38 13.85
C ALA A 138 -1.72 1.00 13.31
N ARG A 139 -1.39 0.05 14.18
CA ARG A 139 -1.12 -1.35 13.79
C ARG A 139 -2.34 -2.02 13.19
N LEU A 140 -3.52 -1.79 13.78
CA LEU A 140 -4.78 -2.29 13.23
C LEU A 140 -5.05 -1.69 11.85
N TYR A 141 -4.91 -0.37 11.70
CA TYR A 141 -5.14 0.33 10.42
C TYR A 141 -4.15 -0.11 9.34
N ALA A 142 -2.89 -0.37 9.69
CA ALA A 142 -1.89 -0.92 8.77
C ALA A 142 -2.24 -2.35 8.32
N ARG A 143 -2.75 -3.19 9.22
CA ARG A 143 -3.23 -4.54 8.86
C ARG A 143 -4.42 -4.49 7.91
N LEU A 144 -5.39 -3.61 8.16
CA LEU A 144 -6.53 -3.40 7.26
C LEU A 144 -6.07 -2.87 5.90
N ALA A 145 -5.11 -1.92 5.87
CA ALA A 145 -4.53 -1.39 4.64
C ALA A 145 -3.93 -2.49 3.77
N SER A 146 -3.27 -3.49 4.36
CA SER A 146 -2.70 -4.61 3.60
C SER A 146 -3.77 -5.39 2.82
N SER A 147 -4.97 -5.54 3.38
CA SER A 147 -6.11 -6.21 2.72
C SER A 147 -6.76 -5.36 1.62
N VAL A 148 -6.59 -4.04 1.70
CA VAL A 148 -7.03 -3.11 0.64
C VAL A 148 -6.04 -3.13 -0.53
N ILE A 149 -4.73 -3.10 -0.24
CA ILE A 149 -3.66 -3.09 -1.26
C ILE A 149 -3.57 -4.46 -1.94
N TYR A 150 -3.54 -5.52 -1.14
CA TYR A 150 -3.45 -6.91 -1.62
C TYR A 150 -4.80 -7.60 -1.43
N SER A 151 -5.41 -8.02 -2.53
CA SER A 151 -6.72 -8.68 -2.46
C SER A 151 -6.67 -9.92 -1.56
N ASN A 152 -7.50 -9.94 -0.53
CA ASN A 152 -7.69 -11.08 0.37
C ASN A 152 -9.06 -11.72 0.11
N PRO A 153 -9.14 -12.93 -0.47
CA PRO A 153 -10.41 -13.59 -0.77
C PRO A 153 -11.34 -13.73 0.44
N SER A 154 -10.79 -13.92 1.66
CA SER A 154 -11.57 -14.09 2.88
C SER A 154 -12.32 -12.83 3.35
N LEU A 155 -11.93 -11.66 2.83
CA LEU A 155 -12.54 -10.37 3.17
C LEU A 155 -13.36 -9.79 2.02
N ARG A 156 -13.49 -10.51 0.92
CA ARG A 156 -14.36 -10.12 -0.19
C ARG A 156 -15.75 -10.70 -0.02
N ALA A 157 -16.67 -10.18 -0.82
CA ALA A 157 -18.02 -10.74 -0.90
C ALA A 157 -18.00 -12.23 -1.27
N ASP A 158 -19.02 -12.95 -0.82
CA ASP A 158 -19.21 -14.36 -1.13
C ASP A 158 -19.15 -14.62 -2.64
N PRO A 159 -18.51 -15.73 -3.09
CA PRO A 159 -18.44 -16.10 -4.50
C PRO A 159 -19.78 -16.09 -5.22
N GLY A 160 -20.87 -16.45 -4.53
CA GLY A 160 -22.23 -16.40 -5.07
C GLY A 160 -22.71 -14.98 -5.38
N VAL A 161 -22.19 -13.95 -4.69
CA VAL A 161 -22.45 -12.54 -5.02
C VAL A 161 -21.64 -12.15 -6.25
N LEU A 162 -20.36 -12.54 -6.29
CA LEU A 162 -19.47 -12.20 -7.41
C LEU A 162 -19.98 -12.72 -8.75
N ILE A 163 -20.48 -13.96 -8.78
CA ILE A 163 -21.03 -14.60 -10.00
C ILE A 163 -22.28 -13.89 -10.52
N ARG A 164 -23.09 -13.31 -9.63
CA ARG A 164 -24.33 -12.60 -9.98
C ARG A 164 -24.10 -11.19 -10.51
N ASN A 165 -22.88 -10.65 -10.43
CA ASN A 165 -22.63 -9.31 -10.94
C ASN A 165 -22.55 -9.30 -12.46
N HIS A 166 -23.48 -8.57 -13.08
CA HIS A 166 -23.54 -8.32 -14.51
C HIS A 166 -23.34 -6.84 -14.87
N ARG A 167 -23.06 -5.98 -13.88
CA ARG A 167 -22.86 -4.55 -14.09
C ARG A 167 -21.39 -4.16 -14.09
N GLY A 168 -21.07 -3.15 -14.88
CA GLY A 168 -19.74 -2.54 -14.94
C GLY A 168 -19.61 -1.29 -14.06
N GLN A 169 -18.44 -0.67 -14.10
CA GLN A 169 -18.06 0.51 -13.31
C GLN A 169 -19.08 1.66 -13.37
N SER A 170 -19.72 1.88 -14.51
CA SER A 170 -20.71 2.95 -14.68
C SER A 170 -21.92 2.85 -13.73
N GLY A 171 -22.24 1.65 -13.23
CA GLY A 171 -23.28 1.45 -12.21
C GLY A 171 -22.93 2.09 -10.85
N LEU A 172 -21.66 2.38 -10.58
CA LEU A 172 -21.22 3.06 -9.36
C LEU A 172 -21.47 4.57 -9.40
N TRP A 173 -21.51 5.15 -10.59
CA TRP A 173 -21.61 6.62 -10.77
C TRP A 173 -22.89 7.21 -10.25
N SER A 174 -24.00 6.46 -10.30
CA SER A 174 -25.28 6.85 -9.71
C SER A 174 -25.22 7.08 -8.19
N TYR A 175 -24.16 6.57 -7.56
CA TYR A 175 -23.89 6.70 -6.12
C TYR A 175 -22.69 7.61 -5.85
N SER A 176 -22.25 8.41 -6.84
CA SER A 176 -21.08 9.31 -6.77
C SER A 176 -19.75 8.57 -6.55
N ILE A 177 -19.70 7.26 -6.72
CA ILE A 177 -18.49 6.44 -6.57
C ILE A 177 -17.83 6.32 -7.95
N SER A 178 -16.57 6.76 -8.08
CA SER A 178 -15.85 6.72 -9.38
C SER A 178 -15.49 5.29 -9.82
N GLY A 179 -15.16 4.42 -8.86
CA GLY A 179 -14.64 3.09 -9.12
C GLY A 179 -13.15 3.06 -9.50
N ASP A 180 -12.45 4.18 -9.41
CA ASP A 180 -11.02 4.28 -9.70
C ASP A 180 -10.16 3.92 -8.49
N PHE A 181 -10.71 4.06 -7.28
CA PHE A 181 -10.05 3.72 -6.03
C PHE A 181 -10.56 2.41 -5.44
N PRO A 182 -9.74 1.73 -4.61
CA PRO A 182 -10.20 0.57 -3.86
C PRO A 182 -11.40 0.94 -2.98
N ILE A 183 -12.39 0.06 -2.93
CA ILE A 183 -13.59 0.27 -2.12
C ILE A 183 -13.51 -0.61 -0.87
N VAL A 184 -13.75 -0.02 0.30
CA VAL A 184 -14.04 -0.70 1.56
C VAL A 184 -15.53 -0.49 1.85
N LEU A 185 -16.28 -1.57 1.97
CA LEU A 185 -17.71 -1.54 2.24
C LEU A 185 -17.98 -1.94 3.69
N LEU A 186 -18.66 -1.08 4.43
CA LEU A 186 -19.18 -1.37 5.76
C LEU A 186 -20.71 -1.41 5.70
N GLN A 187 -21.29 -2.50 6.15
CA GLN A 187 -22.73 -2.68 6.32
C GLN A 187 -23.07 -2.58 7.81
N ILE A 188 -23.97 -1.69 8.18
CA ILE A 188 -24.38 -1.46 9.56
C ILE A 188 -25.91 -1.41 9.68
N SER A 189 -26.45 -2.28 10.52
CA SER A 189 -27.90 -2.39 10.80
C SER A 189 -28.27 -1.99 12.23
N ASP A 190 -27.29 -1.96 13.14
CA ASP A 190 -27.53 -1.73 14.56
C ASP A 190 -26.64 -0.60 15.10
N GLN A 191 -27.26 0.33 15.81
CA GLN A 191 -26.62 1.46 16.46
C GLN A 191 -25.57 1.05 17.50
N SER A 192 -25.68 -0.14 18.10
CA SER A 192 -24.68 -0.66 19.04
C SER A 192 -23.31 -0.83 18.38
N ASN A 193 -23.25 -0.98 17.06
CA ASN A 193 -22.02 -1.15 16.28
C ASN A 193 -21.39 0.17 15.80
N ILE A 194 -21.88 1.31 16.26
CA ILE A 194 -21.36 2.64 15.85
C ILE A 194 -19.85 2.82 16.13
N ILE A 195 -19.33 2.08 17.10
CA ILE A 195 -17.89 2.08 17.44
C ILE A 195 -17.07 1.57 16.26
N LEU A 196 -17.56 0.56 15.52
CA LEU A 196 -16.88 0.04 14.33
C LEU A 196 -16.82 1.09 13.22
N VAL A 197 -17.89 1.86 13.03
CA VAL A 197 -17.91 2.99 12.09
C VAL A 197 -16.85 4.01 12.46
N LYS A 198 -16.77 4.38 13.75
CA LYS A 198 -15.77 5.32 14.24
C LYS A 198 -14.35 4.84 13.95
N GLN A 199 -14.06 3.56 14.22
CA GLN A 199 -12.75 2.96 13.94
C GLN A 199 -12.41 2.98 12.46
N LEU A 200 -13.36 2.67 11.56
CA LEU A 200 -13.12 2.69 10.12
C LEU A 200 -12.97 4.11 9.58
N VAL A 201 -13.72 5.09 10.08
CA VAL A 201 -13.53 6.51 9.73
C VAL A 201 -12.14 7.00 10.14
N GLN A 202 -11.67 6.62 11.33
CA GLN A 202 -10.31 6.92 11.78
C GLN A 202 -9.25 6.20 10.92
N ALA A 203 -9.48 4.93 10.57
CA ALA A 203 -8.60 4.17 9.69
C ALA A 203 -8.51 4.83 8.31
N HIS A 204 -9.65 5.27 7.74
CA HIS A 204 -9.71 5.98 6.47
C HIS A 204 -8.90 7.28 6.52
N ALA A 205 -9.06 8.09 7.57
CA ALA A 205 -8.27 9.30 7.76
C ALA A 205 -6.76 8.99 7.89
N TYR A 206 -6.39 7.92 8.62
CA TYR A 206 -5.02 7.46 8.75
C TYR A 206 -4.42 7.07 7.39
N TRP A 207 -5.13 6.25 6.59
CA TRP A 207 -4.69 5.82 5.28
C TRP A 207 -4.46 7.01 4.35
N ARG A 208 -5.38 7.95 4.35
CA ARG A 208 -5.26 9.15 3.53
C ARG A 208 -4.05 10.00 3.89
N LEU A 209 -3.78 10.19 5.20
CA LEU A 209 -2.58 10.89 5.68
C LEU A 209 -1.28 10.14 5.35
N LYS A 210 -1.35 8.83 5.12
CA LYS A 210 -0.24 7.99 4.66
C LYS A 210 -0.17 7.84 3.13
N GLY A 211 -1.06 8.51 2.38
CA GLY A 211 -1.07 8.49 0.91
C GLY A 211 -1.83 7.33 0.28
N LEU A 212 -2.53 6.50 1.08
CA LEU A 212 -3.42 5.46 0.54
C LEU A 212 -4.84 6.03 0.39
N ILE A 213 -5.28 6.18 -0.84
CA ILE A 213 -6.59 6.70 -1.19
C ILE A 213 -7.57 5.54 -1.35
N VAL A 214 -8.70 5.60 -0.63
CA VAL A 214 -9.72 4.54 -0.56
C VAL A 214 -11.11 5.16 -0.53
N ASP A 215 -12.06 4.61 -1.27
CA ASP A 215 -13.48 4.92 -1.13
C ASP A 215 -14.04 4.08 0.04
N LEU A 216 -14.46 4.74 1.14
CA LEU A 216 -15.15 4.10 2.23
C LEU A 216 -16.66 4.24 2.03
N VAL A 217 -17.33 3.15 1.72
CA VAL A 217 -18.78 3.09 1.52
C VAL A 217 -19.44 2.51 2.75
N ILE A 218 -20.35 3.24 3.36
CA ILE A 218 -21.09 2.82 4.56
C ILE A 218 -22.55 2.65 4.18
N TRP A 219 -23.07 1.43 4.29
CA TRP A 219 -24.48 1.15 4.09
C TRP A 219 -25.22 1.14 5.42
N ASN A 220 -26.21 2.00 5.53
CA ASN A 220 -27.19 1.95 6.60
C ASN A 220 -28.26 0.93 6.23
N GLU A 221 -28.28 -0.19 6.93
CA GLU A 221 -29.24 -1.30 6.78
C GLU A 221 -30.26 -1.32 7.92
N ASP A 222 -30.45 -0.22 8.65
CA ASP A 222 -31.52 -0.10 9.63
C ASP A 222 -32.86 0.04 8.90
N TYR A 223 -33.66 -1.03 8.93
CA TYR A 223 -35.01 -1.11 8.38
C TYR A 223 -36.09 -0.75 9.41
N GLY A 224 -35.68 -0.39 10.64
CA GLY A 224 -36.56 -0.07 11.74
C GLY A 224 -36.95 1.41 11.82
N GLY A 225 -37.78 1.73 12.82
CA GLY A 225 -38.23 3.11 13.08
C GLY A 225 -37.18 4.09 13.52
N TYR A 226 -35.96 3.62 13.83
CA TYR A 226 -34.80 4.43 14.27
C TYR A 226 -33.85 4.79 13.13
N ARG A 227 -34.18 4.45 11.90
CA ARG A 227 -33.36 4.67 10.69
C ARG A 227 -32.77 6.09 10.60
N GLN A 228 -33.58 7.09 10.92
CA GLN A 228 -33.14 8.48 10.88
C GLN A 228 -32.14 8.79 12.00
N SER A 229 -32.25 8.11 13.14
CA SER A 229 -31.31 8.24 14.27
C SER A 229 -29.94 7.70 13.89
N LEU A 230 -29.84 6.49 13.32
CA LEU A 230 -28.57 5.91 12.87
C LEU A 230 -27.95 6.75 11.76
N GLN A 231 -28.73 7.18 10.78
CA GLN A 231 -28.26 8.05 9.69
C GLN A 231 -27.66 9.35 10.22
N ASN A 232 -28.36 10.02 11.15
CA ASN A 232 -27.87 11.26 11.75
C ASN A 232 -26.59 11.05 12.54
N GLN A 233 -26.46 9.93 13.27
CA GLN A 233 -25.25 9.59 13.99
C GLN A 233 -24.06 9.32 13.06
N LEU A 234 -24.28 8.58 11.97
CA LEU A 234 -23.26 8.35 10.94
C LEU A 234 -22.75 9.67 10.38
N LEU A 235 -23.65 10.55 9.96
CA LEU A 235 -23.30 11.86 9.40
C LEU A 235 -22.60 12.75 10.44
N ALA A 236 -23.07 12.77 11.69
CA ALA A 236 -22.44 13.52 12.76
C ALA A 236 -21.03 13.01 13.06
N LEU A 237 -20.82 11.70 13.09
CA LEU A 237 -19.52 11.08 13.33
C LEU A 237 -18.52 11.42 12.21
N ILE A 238 -18.96 11.36 10.95
CA ILE A 238 -18.12 11.70 9.80
C ILE A 238 -17.80 13.20 9.81
N SER A 239 -18.79 14.06 10.09
CA SER A 239 -18.60 15.52 10.15
C SER A 239 -17.69 15.97 11.31
N ALA A 240 -17.65 15.19 12.39
CA ALA A 240 -16.74 15.42 13.54
C ALA A 240 -15.31 14.93 13.24
N GLY A 241 -15.11 14.14 12.18
CA GLY A 241 -13.83 13.66 11.74
C GLY A 241 -12.93 14.78 11.19
N ILE A 242 -11.65 14.46 11.01
CA ILE A 242 -10.62 15.44 10.58
C ILE A 242 -10.84 15.86 9.13
N ASP A 243 -11.45 15.03 8.33
CA ASP A 243 -11.64 15.25 6.88
C ASP A 243 -13.07 15.72 6.55
N LYS A 244 -13.40 16.93 6.99
CA LYS A 244 -14.70 17.54 6.66
C LYS A 244 -14.92 17.70 5.16
N GLU A 245 -13.87 17.78 4.38
CA GLU A 245 -13.93 17.93 2.91
C GLU A 245 -13.94 16.58 2.18
N GLY A 246 -13.80 15.46 2.87
CA GLY A 246 -13.66 14.10 2.29
C GLY A 246 -14.97 13.36 2.04
N THR A 247 -16.14 13.97 2.26
CA THR A 247 -17.44 13.33 1.99
C THR A 247 -17.87 13.50 0.54
N GLU A 248 -18.48 12.43 -0.03
CA GLU A 248 -19.13 12.45 -1.35
C GLU A 248 -18.19 12.81 -2.53
N ARG A 249 -16.91 12.52 -2.43
CA ARG A 249 -15.92 12.71 -3.51
C ARG A 249 -14.99 11.49 -3.61
N PRO A 250 -14.35 11.29 -4.77
CA PRO A 250 -13.40 10.17 -4.95
C PRO A 250 -12.32 10.15 -3.86
N GLY A 251 -12.07 8.96 -3.29
CA GLY A 251 -11.20 8.77 -2.14
C GLY A 251 -11.79 9.21 -0.81
N GLY A 252 -13.11 9.40 -0.75
CA GLY A 252 -13.82 9.89 0.42
C GLY A 252 -14.71 8.85 1.09
N ILE A 253 -15.67 9.36 1.88
CA ILE A 253 -16.64 8.55 2.63
C ILE A 253 -18.04 8.77 2.04
N PHE A 254 -18.70 7.67 1.69
CA PHE A 254 -20.03 7.65 1.10
C PHE A 254 -21.00 6.94 2.05
N VAL A 255 -22.05 7.64 2.47
CA VAL A 255 -23.11 7.03 3.29
C VAL A 255 -24.34 6.81 2.44
N ARG A 256 -24.81 5.58 2.38
CA ARG A 256 -25.98 5.20 1.57
C ARG A 256 -26.96 4.41 2.40
N VAL A 257 -28.23 4.65 2.18
CA VAL A 257 -29.30 3.86 2.74
C VAL A 257 -29.49 2.65 1.84
N ALA A 258 -29.31 1.45 2.38
CA ALA A 258 -29.30 0.22 1.59
C ALA A 258 -30.59 0.01 0.79
N GLU A 259 -31.78 0.34 1.34
CA GLU A 259 -33.04 0.23 0.60
C GLU A 259 -33.13 1.08 -0.66
N GLN A 260 -32.38 2.20 -0.72
CA GLN A 260 -32.39 3.11 -1.87
C GLN A 260 -31.44 2.63 -2.99
N ILE A 261 -30.65 1.60 -2.75
CA ILE A 261 -29.73 1.02 -3.74
C ILE A 261 -30.45 -0.14 -4.43
N ALA A 262 -30.53 -0.11 -5.76
CA ALA A 262 -31.08 -1.22 -6.55
C ALA A 262 -30.31 -2.52 -6.27
N ILE A 263 -31.01 -3.66 -6.33
CA ILE A 263 -30.41 -4.98 -5.99
C ILE A 263 -29.19 -5.28 -6.85
N GLU A 264 -29.23 -4.99 -8.15
CA GLU A 264 -28.11 -5.22 -9.04
C GLU A 264 -26.92 -4.32 -8.68
N ASP A 265 -27.15 -3.10 -8.21
CA ASP A 265 -26.09 -2.16 -7.82
C ASP A 265 -25.50 -2.52 -6.45
N ARG A 266 -26.30 -3.11 -5.54
CA ARG A 266 -25.76 -3.72 -4.31
C ARG A 266 -24.81 -4.85 -4.65
N ILE A 267 -25.20 -5.74 -5.56
CA ILE A 267 -24.34 -6.84 -6.03
C ILE A 267 -23.06 -6.27 -6.65
N LEU A 268 -23.16 -5.23 -7.48
CA LEU A 268 -22.00 -4.56 -8.07
C LEU A 268 -21.05 -4.04 -7.00
N ILE A 269 -21.53 -3.21 -6.07
CA ILE A 269 -20.69 -2.58 -5.04
C ILE A 269 -20.02 -3.65 -4.16
N GLN A 270 -20.76 -4.67 -3.73
CA GLN A 270 -20.18 -5.80 -2.99
C GLN A 270 -19.12 -6.54 -3.81
N SER A 271 -19.37 -6.75 -5.11
CA SER A 271 -18.44 -7.49 -5.98
C SER A 271 -17.12 -6.77 -6.22
N VAL A 272 -17.13 -5.44 -6.29
CA VAL A 272 -15.91 -4.65 -6.53
C VAL A 272 -15.20 -4.25 -5.24
N ALA A 273 -15.86 -4.30 -4.09
CA ALA A 273 -15.26 -4.00 -2.81
C ALA A 273 -14.05 -4.91 -2.52
N ARG A 274 -12.97 -4.32 -2.05
CA ARG A 274 -11.76 -5.05 -1.60
C ARG A 274 -11.99 -5.74 -0.26
N VAL A 275 -12.80 -5.09 0.60
CA VAL A 275 -13.17 -5.56 1.93
C VAL A 275 -14.66 -5.30 2.11
N VAL A 276 -15.38 -6.32 2.63
CA VAL A 276 -16.80 -6.26 2.98
C VAL A 276 -16.97 -6.65 4.43
#